data_c5733ec3e71c3e29a398e53a2e85bb90
#
_entry.id   c5733ec3e71c3e29a398e53a2e85bb90
#
_cell.length_a   1.000
_cell.length_b   1.000
_cell.length_c   1.000
_cell.angle_alpha   90.00
_cell.angle_beta   90.00
_cell.angle_gamma   90.00
#
_symmetry.space_group_name_H-M   'P 1'
#
loop_
_entity.id
_entity.type
_entity.pdbx_description
1 polymer ?
#
loop_
_entity_poly.entity_id
_entity_poly.type
_entity_poly.pdbx_seq_one_letter_code
_entity_poly.pdbx_strand_id
1 'polypeptide(L)'
;MANQLVEMVSRNAAKYGDREAIRYQDYTSHEWVSMSWNNFKRQVDRMALSLEMLGVGETDKIALFSQNCAGLVVSHFAAFTNRAVTVPIYATSSREEVVFITEDAGAKLLFVGDQRQYEVAIRVVETVKSIKHIILFDPNIKLVKGDKTSMYWDDMLALSEAASDENCANVIRRREEAEPSDLAFLIYTSGTTGRPKGVMICHENFDEQLKIHMKRLPFLNDEDVSLSFLPLSHVFELAWSFVCLSIGMHVVLNYNPKEIQDTLKVVHPTCMCSVPRFWEKVYAAVMEKMRKSPKVMKMLMKEAITVGIRRNVTYIGNGLPVPKVLEMRYKTLDKMVLSKVREAIGIDKRTIYPTAGAALSDNITAFLRGIDLPIYIGYGLTETTASVSFFKEPGYRIGTIGTPLETLDVKIGENNEILVKGPSIMKGYYNRPEETAAAFTEDGYFRTGDAGRITDRGELVLTERLKDLFKTSNGKYIAPQALESLLGEDQLIEQVAVIGEQRKFVTALIVPAYDAVRAYADKNKIGYNDMEDLLKNEKIIEMFMENINVLQADFAPYHQIKRITLLAKPFSMETGELTNTLKVRRNVVAKNFKEEIDAMYAY
;
A
#
# COMPACT_ATOMS: atom_id res chain seq x y z
N MET A 1 26.28 6.10 16.73
CA MET A 1 25.32 7.15 16.32
C MET A 1 24.00 6.81 16.97
N ALA A 2 23.29 7.80 17.50
CA ALA A 2 21.99 7.54 18.15
C ALA A 2 21.03 6.89 17.14
N ASN A 3 20.28 5.87 17.57
CA ASN A 3 19.28 5.17 16.78
C ASN A 3 18.15 6.14 16.42
N GLN A 4 17.97 6.43 15.11
CA GLN A 4 17.03 7.46 14.65
C GLN A 4 15.58 7.15 15.00
N LEU A 5 15.16 5.88 14.91
CA LEU A 5 13.78 5.49 15.24
C LEU A 5 13.49 5.67 16.73
N VAL A 6 14.43 5.29 17.59
CA VAL A 6 14.28 5.42 19.07
C VAL A 6 14.24 6.90 19.48
N GLU A 7 15.06 7.76 18.87
CA GLU A 7 15.18 9.17 19.24
C GLU A 7 14.21 10.11 18.50
N MET A 8 13.53 9.64 17.45
CA MET A 8 12.72 10.47 16.55
C MET A 8 11.70 11.32 17.29
N VAL A 9 10.88 10.68 18.13
CA VAL A 9 9.78 11.37 18.81
C VAL A 9 10.31 12.37 19.84
N SER A 10 11.36 12.01 20.59
CA SER A 10 11.99 12.90 21.57
C SER A 10 12.65 14.11 20.93
N ARG A 11 13.39 13.90 19.85
CA ARG A 11 14.00 14.96 19.05
C ARG A 11 12.95 15.93 18.49
N ASN A 12 11.88 15.40 17.94
CA ASN A 12 10.82 16.21 17.34
C ASN A 12 9.97 16.92 18.40
N ALA A 13 9.71 16.30 19.56
CA ALA A 13 9.08 16.98 20.69
C ALA A 13 9.91 18.17 21.16
N ALA A 14 11.23 18.02 21.29
CA ALA A 14 12.13 19.12 21.64
C ALA A 14 12.14 20.24 20.59
N LYS A 15 11.97 19.93 19.31
CA LYS A 15 11.98 20.92 18.22
C LYS A 15 10.64 21.61 18.01
N TYR A 16 9.55 20.85 18.06
CA TYR A 16 8.22 21.29 17.61
C TYR A 16 7.22 21.52 18.74
N GLY A 17 7.47 20.99 19.94
CA GLY A 17 6.65 21.24 21.12
C GLY A 17 5.18 20.87 20.96
N ASP A 18 4.31 21.86 21.06
CA ASP A 18 2.86 21.68 20.98
C ASP A 18 2.28 21.76 19.56
N ARG A 19 3.12 21.82 18.51
CA ARG A 19 2.66 21.67 17.13
C ARG A 19 2.05 20.27 16.93
N GLU A 20 1.06 20.20 16.06
CA GLU A 20 0.40 18.95 15.67
C GLU A 20 1.42 17.99 15.03
N ALA A 21 1.46 16.75 15.51
CA ALA A 21 2.23 15.65 14.92
C ALA A 21 1.31 14.67 14.19
N ILE A 22 0.24 14.29 14.85
CA ILE A 22 -0.72 13.29 14.37
C ILE A 22 -2.13 13.83 14.53
N ARG A 23 -2.97 13.64 13.51
CA ARG A 23 -4.42 13.86 13.58
C ARG A 23 -5.14 12.55 13.27
N TYR A 24 -6.17 12.26 14.03
CA TYR A 24 -6.94 11.03 13.90
C TYR A 24 -8.39 11.27 14.30
N GLN A 25 -9.28 10.35 13.96
CA GLN A 25 -10.67 10.40 14.41
C GLN A 25 -10.81 9.71 15.76
N ASP A 26 -11.48 10.36 16.69
CA ASP A 26 -11.85 9.78 17.99
C ASP A 26 -12.84 8.61 17.78
N TYR A 27 -12.66 7.54 18.52
CA TYR A 27 -13.47 6.32 18.36
C TYR A 27 -14.95 6.49 18.75
N THR A 28 -15.26 7.45 19.60
CA THR A 28 -16.61 7.61 20.15
C THR A 28 -17.36 8.75 19.46
N SER A 29 -16.72 9.91 19.35
CA SER A 29 -17.32 11.11 18.75
C SER A 29 -17.18 11.17 17.23
N HIS A 30 -16.23 10.41 16.65
CA HIS A 30 -15.80 10.49 15.24
C HIS A 30 -15.29 11.88 14.83
N GLU A 31 -15.04 12.77 15.79
CA GLU A 31 -14.45 14.06 15.52
C GLU A 31 -12.93 13.94 15.30
N TRP A 32 -12.37 14.88 14.54
CA TRP A 32 -10.94 14.95 14.31
C TRP A 32 -10.22 15.51 15.54
N VAL A 33 -9.31 14.74 16.10
CA VAL A 33 -8.49 15.08 17.27
C VAL A 33 -7.03 15.19 16.87
N SER A 34 -6.37 16.21 17.42
CA SER A 34 -4.94 16.46 17.18
C SER A 34 -4.09 16.00 18.38
N MET A 35 -2.98 15.33 18.08
CA MET A 35 -1.94 15.00 19.04
C MET A 35 -0.69 15.84 18.75
N SER A 36 -0.26 16.66 19.69
CA SER A 36 1.00 17.42 19.57
C SER A 36 2.22 16.54 19.75
N TRP A 37 3.40 17.00 19.31
CA TRP A 37 4.66 16.30 19.51
C TRP A 37 4.98 16.05 20.98
N ASN A 38 4.68 17.02 21.86
CA ASN A 38 4.82 16.85 23.32
C ASN A 38 3.89 15.76 23.86
N ASN A 39 2.63 15.73 23.40
CA ASN A 39 1.68 14.70 23.81
C ASN A 39 2.08 13.32 23.24
N PHE A 40 2.53 13.27 21.99
CA PHE A 40 3.01 12.04 21.37
C PHE A 40 4.18 11.44 22.18
N LYS A 41 5.19 12.27 22.51
CA LYS A 41 6.30 11.84 23.38
C LYS A 41 5.81 11.31 24.72
N ARG A 42 4.93 12.04 25.38
CA ARG A 42 4.38 11.62 26.67
C ARG A 42 3.67 10.28 26.61
N GLN A 43 2.90 10.03 25.54
CA GLN A 43 2.24 8.73 25.35
C GLN A 43 3.24 7.61 25.06
N VAL A 44 4.27 7.87 24.26
CA VAL A 44 5.36 6.89 24.00
C VAL A 44 6.07 6.54 25.30
N ASP A 45 6.45 7.53 26.11
CA ASP A 45 7.15 7.30 27.39
C ASP A 45 6.28 6.49 28.36
N ARG A 46 4.98 6.83 28.51
CA ARG A 46 4.05 6.07 29.36
C ARG A 46 3.87 4.64 28.85
N MET A 47 3.68 4.47 27.56
CA MET A 47 3.52 3.14 26.96
C MET A 47 4.79 2.31 27.11
N ALA A 48 5.98 2.90 26.98
CA ALA A 48 7.24 2.18 27.16
C ALA A 48 7.39 1.66 28.61
N LEU A 49 7.02 2.46 29.62
CA LEU A 49 6.96 2.02 31.01
C LEU A 49 5.92 0.91 31.24
N SER A 50 4.73 1.04 30.62
CA SER A 50 3.69 0.02 30.73
C SER A 50 4.10 -1.31 30.09
N LEU A 51 4.83 -1.26 28.97
CA LEU A 51 5.42 -2.44 28.34
C LEU A 51 6.43 -3.13 29.28
N GLU A 52 7.31 -2.34 29.92
CA GLU A 52 8.26 -2.87 30.93
C GLU A 52 7.52 -3.55 32.08
N MET A 53 6.48 -2.94 32.63
CA MET A 53 5.67 -3.50 33.73
C MET A 53 4.95 -4.79 33.34
N LEU A 54 4.61 -4.96 32.05
CA LEU A 54 4.06 -6.21 31.49
C LEU A 54 5.15 -7.22 31.09
N GLY A 55 6.42 -6.96 31.42
CA GLY A 55 7.55 -7.84 31.15
C GLY A 55 7.94 -7.90 29.67
N VAL A 56 7.67 -6.83 28.92
CA VAL A 56 8.14 -6.69 27.53
C VAL A 56 9.47 -5.92 27.53
N GLY A 57 10.50 -6.54 27.04
CA GLY A 57 11.85 -5.98 26.97
C GLY A 57 12.55 -6.33 25.67
N GLU A 58 13.87 -6.35 25.72
CA GLU A 58 14.74 -6.58 24.59
C GLU A 58 14.38 -7.87 23.82
N THR A 59 14.28 -7.77 22.51
CA THR A 59 13.91 -8.84 21.56
C THR A 59 12.51 -9.44 21.70
N ASP A 60 11.72 -9.02 22.69
CA ASP A 60 10.33 -9.45 22.81
C ASP A 60 9.47 -8.87 21.67
N LYS A 61 8.39 -9.57 21.32
CA LYS A 61 7.52 -9.18 20.21
C LYS A 61 6.16 -8.75 20.73
N ILE A 62 5.66 -7.63 20.18
CA ILE A 62 4.28 -7.21 20.35
C ILE A 62 3.58 -7.23 18.99
N ALA A 63 2.43 -7.90 18.91
CA ALA A 63 1.64 -7.99 17.68
C ALA A 63 0.61 -6.86 17.63
N LEU A 64 0.55 -6.17 16.47
CA LEU A 64 -0.30 -5.00 16.25
C LEU A 64 -1.34 -5.34 15.17
N PHE A 65 -2.53 -5.76 15.59
CA PHE A 65 -3.64 -6.18 14.73
C PHE A 65 -4.71 -5.09 14.72
N SER A 66 -4.50 -4.04 13.92
CA SER A 66 -5.37 -2.87 13.91
C SER A 66 -5.37 -2.13 12.57
N GLN A 67 -6.42 -1.34 12.35
CA GLN A 67 -6.43 -0.27 11.37
C GLN A 67 -5.48 0.85 11.82
N ASN A 68 -5.27 1.85 10.93
CA ASN A 68 -4.46 3.02 11.24
C ASN A 68 -5.09 3.81 12.40
N CYS A 69 -4.39 3.92 13.50
CA CYS A 69 -4.82 4.69 14.66
C CYS A 69 -3.61 5.26 15.41
N ALA A 70 -3.84 6.25 16.27
CA ALA A 70 -2.76 6.88 17.03
C ALA A 70 -2.07 5.91 17.99
N GLY A 71 -2.83 5.05 18.66
CA GLY A 71 -2.30 4.04 19.57
C GLY A 71 -1.34 3.06 18.89
N LEU A 72 -1.63 2.67 17.63
CA LEU A 72 -0.74 1.83 16.83
C LEU A 72 0.62 2.51 16.59
N VAL A 73 0.61 3.80 16.22
CA VAL A 73 1.86 4.56 15.98
C VAL A 73 2.64 4.72 17.29
N VAL A 74 1.98 5.07 18.41
CA VAL A 74 2.59 5.15 19.74
C VAL A 74 3.23 3.82 20.13
N SER A 75 2.55 2.69 19.87
CA SER A 75 3.03 1.35 20.22
C SER A 75 4.33 0.98 19.51
N HIS A 76 4.52 1.41 18.25
CA HIS A 76 5.78 1.19 17.54
C HIS A 76 6.96 1.88 18.26
N PHE A 77 6.83 3.16 18.54
CA PHE A 77 7.93 3.93 19.18
C PHE A 77 8.19 3.50 20.64
N ALA A 78 7.14 3.11 21.37
CA ALA A 78 7.29 2.56 22.71
C ALA A 78 8.03 1.20 22.72
N ALA A 79 7.74 0.34 21.75
CA ALA A 79 8.46 -0.91 21.57
C ALA A 79 9.94 -0.66 21.28
N PHE A 80 10.27 0.25 20.37
CA PHE A 80 11.66 0.61 20.04
C PHE A 80 12.43 1.14 21.26
N THR A 81 11.77 1.95 22.10
CA THR A 81 12.35 2.43 23.36
C THR A 81 12.74 1.27 24.29
N ASN A 82 12.04 0.14 24.24
CA ASN A 82 12.32 -1.06 25.01
C ASN A 82 13.18 -2.09 24.26
N ARG A 83 13.71 -1.79 23.07
CA ARG A 83 14.42 -2.74 22.18
C ARG A 83 13.53 -3.95 21.83
N ALA A 84 12.21 -3.77 21.87
CA ALA A 84 11.23 -4.77 21.50
C ALA A 84 10.85 -4.65 20.02
N VAL A 85 10.37 -5.75 19.46
CA VAL A 85 10.06 -5.89 18.04
C VAL A 85 8.55 -5.74 17.81
N THR A 86 8.16 -4.98 16.83
CA THR A 86 6.75 -4.89 16.43
C THR A 86 6.41 -5.84 15.29
N VAL A 87 5.26 -6.48 15.41
CA VAL A 87 4.72 -7.43 14.43
C VAL A 87 3.39 -6.89 13.90
N PRO A 88 3.42 -6.02 12.90
CA PRO A 88 2.19 -5.45 12.34
C PRO A 88 1.41 -6.53 11.57
N ILE A 89 0.11 -6.63 11.86
CA ILE A 89 -0.82 -7.59 11.26
C ILE A 89 -1.92 -6.80 10.55
N TYR A 90 -2.28 -7.21 9.34
CA TYR A 90 -3.36 -6.55 8.61
C TYR A 90 -4.68 -6.62 9.37
N ALA A 91 -5.37 -5.49 9.47
CA ALA A 91 -6.66 -5.37 10.13
C ALA A 91 -7.73 -6.36 9.61
N THR A 92 -7.55 -6.85 8.39
CA THR A 92 -8.45 -7.79 7.70
C THR A 92 -8.03 -9.25 7.80
N SER A 93 -6.90 -9.55 8.46
CA SER A 93 -6.39 -10.92 8.57
C SER A 93 -7.40 -11.88 9.20
N SER A 94 -7.40 -13.11 8.71
CA SER A 94 -8.21 -14.19 9.26
C SER A 94 -7.66 -14.65 10.62
N ARG A 95 -8.49 -15.39 11.36
CA ARG A 95 -8.05 -15.99 12.63
C ARG A 95 -6.82 -16.88 12.43
N GLU A 96 -6.83 -17.70 11.40
CA GLU A 96 -5.74 -18.63 11.08
C GLU A 96 -4.44 -17.91 10.79
N GLU A 97 -4.50 -16.78 10.07
CA GLU A 97 -3.35 -15.92 9.81
C GLU A 97 -2.82 -15.27 11.09
N VAL A 98 -3.72 -14.75 11.94
CA VAL A 98 -3.31 -14.12 13.23
C VAL A 98 -2.70 -15.16 14.16
N VAL A 99 -3.29 -16.37 14.28
CA VAL A 99 -2.72 -17.49 15.05
C VAL A 99 -1.31 -17.80 14.54
N PHE A 100 -1.17 -18.03 13.23
CA PHE A 100 0.12 -18.37 12.64
C PHE A 100 1.18 -17.30 12.90
N ILE A 101 0.86 -16.02 12.64
CA ILE A 101 1.81 -14.92 12.79
C ILE A 101 2.23 -14.75 14.25
N THR A 102 1.27 -14.76 15.18
CA THR A 102 1.57 -14.54 16.60
C THR A 102 2.32 -15.71 17.24
N GLU A 103 2.05 -16.94 16.80
CA GLU A 103 2.75 -18.14 17.25
C GLU A 103 4.17 -18.19 16.68
N ASP A 104 4.37 -18.00 15.36
CA ASP A 104 5.66 -18.01 14.69
C ASP A 104 6.58 -16.89 15.22
N ALA A 105 6.02 -15.70 15.47
CA ALA A 105 6.74 -14.58 16.09
C ALA A 105 7.03 -14.79 17.59
N GLY A 106 6.24 -15.59 18.28
CA GLY A 106 6.29 -15.70 19.75
C GLY A 106 5.85 -14.41 20.44
N ALA A 107 4.78 -13.76 19.93
CA ALA A 107 4.30 -12.48 20.46
C ALA A 107 3.81 -12.59 21.91
N LYS A 108 4.21 -11.65 22.78
CA LYS A 108 3.79 -11.56 24.19
C LYS A 108 2.50 -10.81 24.40
N LEU A 109 2.27 -9.77 23.59
CA LEU A 109 1.05 -8.93 23.64
C LEU A 109 0.40 -8.90 22.24
N LEU A 110 -0.93 -8.77 22.22
CA LEU A 110 -1.71 -8.59 21.01
C LEU A 110 -2.58 -7.33 21.14
N PHE A 111 -2.27 -6.31 20.35
CA PHE A 111 -3.05 -5.07 20.28
C PHE A 111 -4.12 -5.20 19.20
N VAL A 112 -5.33 -4.70 19.48
CA VAL A 112 -6.47 -4.79 18.55
C VAL A 112 -7.20 -3.46 18.45
N GLY A 113 -7.71 -3.16 17.25
CA GLY A 113 -8.29 -1.85 16.92
C GLY A 113 -9.81 -1.79 17.06
N ASP A 114 -10.55 -2.88 16.83
CA ASP A 114 -12.00 -2.88 16.80
C ASP A 114 -12.64 -4.15 17.38
N GLN A 115 -13.98 -4.16 17.45
CA GLN A 115 -14.76 -5.29 17.98
C GLN A 115 -14.50 -6.61 17.22
N ARG A 116 -14.43 -6.56 15.88
CA ARG A 116 -14.19 -7.76 15.06
C ARG A 116 -12.80 -8.36 15.36
N GLN A 117 -11.79 -7.51 15.47
CA GLN A 117 -10.43 -7.94 15.78
C GLN A 117 -10.33 -8.51 17.20
N TYR A 118 -11.05 -7.92 18.15
CA TYR A 118 -11.16 -8.47 19.50
C TYR A 118 -11.80 -9.86 19.50
N GLU A 119 -12.88 -10.08 18.74
CA GLU A 119 -13.53 -11.39 18.62
C GLU A 119 -12.62 -12.45 17.98
N VAL A 120 -11.71 -12.04 17.12
CA VAL A 120 -10.63 -12.90 16.63
C VAL A 120 -9.60 -13.14 17.73
N ALA A 121 -9.10 -12.08 18.36
CA ALA A 121 -8.01 -12.11 19.34
C ALA A 121 -8.34 -12.99 20.57
N ILE A 122 -9.58 -12.91 21.09
CA ILE A 122 -9.98 -13.71 22.24
C ILE A 122 -9.92 -15.22 21.94
N ARG A 123 -10.13 -15.61 20.68
CA ARG A 123 -9.98 -17.01 20.24
C ARG A 123 -8.53 -17.38 19.92
N VAL A 124 -7.69 -16.39 19.55
CA VAL A 124 -6.26 -16.58 19.30
C VAL A 124 -5.55 -16.95 20.60
N VAL A 125 -5.83 -16.26 21.70
CA VAL A 125 -5.18 -16.53 23.01
C VAL A 125 -5.54 -17.90 23.61
N GLU A 126 -6.64 -18.52 23.17
CA GLU A 126 -6.96 -19.90 23.52
C GLU A 126 -5.92 -20.88 22.95
N THR A 127 -5.33 -20.57 21.81
CA THR A 127 -4.34 -21.38 21.08
C THR A 127 -2.93 -20.93 21.37
N VAL A 128 -2.62 -19.63 21.24
CA VAL A 128 -1.29 -19.04 21.34
C VAL A 128 -0.97 -18.64 22.78
N LYS A 129 -0.29 -19.50 23.52
CA LYS A 129 -0.03 -19.32 24.97
C LYS A 129 1.08 -18.32 25.30
N SER A 130 1.84 -17.85 24.30
CA SER A 130 2.81 -16.77 24.47
C SER A 130 2.15 -15.42 24.75
N ILE A 131 0.95 -15.16 24.18
CA ILE A 131 0.20 -13.93 24.38
C ILE A 131 -0.33 -13.88 25.82
N LYS A 132 0.08 -12.87 26.59
CA LYS A 132 -0.32 -12.68 27.98
C LYS A 132 -1.51 -11.74 28.13
N HIS A 133 -1.55 -10.70 27.28
CA HIS A 133 -2.63 -9.70 27.30
C HIS A 133 -3.04 -9.29 25.89
N ILE A 134 -4.33 -8.97 25.75
CA ILE A 134 -4.90 -8.28 24.60
C ILE A 134 -5.11 -6.82 24.99
N ILE A 135 -4.59 -5.90 24.19
CA ILE A 135 -4.71 -4.46 24.41
C ILE A 135 -5.69 -3.87 23.41
N LEU A 136 -6.69 -3.14 23.88
CA LEU A 136 -7.81 -2.66 23.08
C LEU A 136 -7.64 -1.16 22.83
N PHE A 137 -7.49 -0.76 21.57
CA PHE A 137 -7.39 0.66 21.20
C PHE A 137 -8.74 1.38 21.26
N ASP A 138 -9.82 0.73 20.80
CA ASP A 138 -11.17 1.30 20.84
C ASP A 138 -11.83 1.05 22.19
N PRO A 139 -12.16 2.10 22.97
CA PRO A 139 -12.81 1.99 24.28
C PRO A 139 -14.26 1.46 24.19
N ASN A 140 -14.85 1.42 23.00
CA ASN A 140 -16.22 0.95 22.80
C ASN A 140 -16.31 -0.58 22.60
N ILE A 141 -15.19 -1.30 22.56
CA ILE A 141 -15.15 -2.75 22.44
C ILE A 141 -15.85 -3.38 23.65
N LYS A 142 -16.78 -4.27 23.38
CA LYS A 142 -17.51 -5.00 24.42
C LYS A 142 -16.82 -6.33 24.72
N LEU A 143 -16.35 -6.46 25.95
CA LEU A 143 -15.65 -7.66 26.41
C LEU A 143 -16.59 -8.86 26.51
N VAL A 144 -16.08 -10.02 26.13
CA VAL A 144 -16.76 -11.31 26.39
C VAL A 144 -16.83 -11.55 27.91
N LYS A 145 -17.97 -12.07 28.39
CA LYS A 145 -18.17 -12.33 29.81
C LYS A 145 -17.09 -13.26 30.37
N GLY A 146 -16.38 -12.78 31.40
CA GLY A 146 -15.32 -13.54 32.07
C GLY A 146 -13.94 -13.39 31.44
N ASP A 147 -13.77 -12.54 30.44
CA ASP A 147 -12.45 -12.19 29.91
C ASP A 147 -11.62 -11.49 31.01
N LYS A 148 -10.44 -12.02 31.26
CA LYS A 148 -9.43 -11.48 32.22
C LYS A 148 -8.09 -11.20 31.53
N THR A 149 -8.04 -11.40 30.24
CA THR A 149 -6.82 -11.27 29.43
C THR A 149 -6.71 -9.89 28.80
N SER A 150 -7.85 -9.26 28.55
CA SER A 150 -7.92 -7.97 27.86
C SER A 150 -7.91 -6.80 28.82
N MET A 151 -7.28 -5.70 28.36
CA MET A 151 -7.33 -4.39 29.00
C MET A 151 -7.45 -3.28 27.95
N TYR A 152 -8.11 -2.19 28.31
CA TYR A 152 -8.21 -1.03 27.42
C TYR A 152 -6.89 -0.25 27.39
N TRP A 153 -6.72 0.51 26.30
CA TRP A 153 -5.55 1.36 26.07
C TRP A 153 -5.24 2.29 27.25
N ASP A 154 -6.26 2.96 27.79
CA ASP A 154 -6.09 3.89 28.90
C ASP A 154 -5.68 3.17 30.19
N ASP A 155 -6.23 1.97 30.47
CA ASP A 155 -5.83 1.14 31.60
C ASP A 155 -4.36 0.71 31.46
N MET A 156 -3.94 0.34 30.23
CA MET A 156 -2.53 0.02 29.98
C MET A 156 -1.63 1.23 30.21
N LEU A 157 -1.99 2.41 29.69
CA LEU A 157 -1.22 3.64 29.95
C LEU A 157 -1.16 3.99 31.44
N ALA A 158 -2.22 3.72 32.21
CA ALA A 158 -2.27 3.96 33.64
C ALA A 158 -1.29 3.10 34.46
N LEU A 159 -0.89 1.93 33.94
CA LEU A 159 0.15 1.09 34.58
C LEU A 159 1.44 1.89 34.81
N SER A 160 1.81 2.78 33.90
CA SER A 160 3.00 3.63 34.03
C SER A 160 3.05 4.48 35.30
N GLU A 161 1.90 4.79 35.90
CA GLU A 161 1.79 5.61 37.13
C GLU A 161 2.27 4.84 38.37
N ALA A 162 2.25 3.51 38.32
CA ALA A 162 2.74 2.64 39.37
C ALA A 162 4.17 2.12 39.11
N ALA A 163 4.86 2.63 38.08
CA ALA A 163 6.21 2.21 37.76
C ALA A 163 7.21 2.59 38.86
N SER A 164 8.05 1.65 39.27
CA SER A 164 9.13 1.88 40.23
C SER A 164 10.32 2.61 39.55
N ASP A 165 11.23 3.14 40.40
CA ASP A 165 12.50 3.71 39.92
C ASP A 165 13.31 2.68 39.09
N GLU A 166 13.23 1.41 39.45
CA GLU A 166 13.88 0.31 38.71
C GLU A 166 13.26 0.15 37.32
N ASN A 167 11.93 0.17 37.17
CA ASN A 167 11.27 0.14 35.86
C ASN A 167 11.70 1.32 35.01
N CYS A 168 11.72 2.53 35.58
CA CYS A 168 12.19 3.73 34.88
C CYS A 168 13.66 3.57 34.43
N ALA A 169 14.54 3.11 35.31
CA ALA A 169 15.96 2.88 35.02
C ALA A 169 16.14 1.83 33.88
N ASN A 170 15.35 0.76 33.88
CA ASN A 170 15.39 -0.28 32.85
C ASN A 170 15.01 0.27 31.47
N VAL A 171 13.94 1.07 31.38
CA VAL A 171 13.52 1.68 30.11
C VAL A 171 14.58 2.66 29.60
N ILE A 172 15.13 3.51 30.48
CA ILE A 172 16.20 4.46 30.12
C ILE A 172 17.43 3.70 29.62
N ARG A 173 17.89 2.69 30.35
CA ARG A 173 19.03 1.86 29.96
C ARG A 173 18.83 1.22 28.58
N ARG A 174 17.68 0.58 28.31
CA ARG A 174 17.40 -0.05 27.02
C ARG A 174 17.40 0.96 25.88
N ARG A 175 16.83 2.15 26.12
CA ARG A 175 16.85 3.22 25.13
C ARG A 175 18.27 3.67 24.78
N GLU A 176 19.14 3.82 25.80
CA GLU A 176 20.53 4.22 25.61
C GLU A 176 21.38 3.12 24.94
N GLU A 177 21.09 1.85 25.24
CA GLU A 177 21.76 0.68 24.70
C GLU A 177 21.20 0.22 23.32
N ALA A 178 20.18 0.90 22.78
CA ALA A 178 19.57 0.51 21.52
C ALA A 178 20.56 0.60 20.34
N GLU A 179 20.78 -0.53 19.69
CA GLU A 179 21.74 -0.66 18.60
C GLU A 179 21.06 -0.57 17.21
N PRO A 180 21.78 -0.09 16.19
CA PRO A 180 21.26 -0.09 14.82
C PRO A 180 20.91 -1.50 14.29
N SER A 181 21.61 -2.52 14.78
CA SER A 181 21.40 -3.94 14.43
C SER A 181 20.21 -4.59 15.13
N ASP A 182 19.59 -3.92 16.12
CA ASP A 182 18.38 -4.41 16.78
C ASP A 182 17.26 -4.59 15.77
N LEU A 183 16.48 -5.64 15.94
CA LEU A 183 15.31 -5.89 15.11
C LEU A 183 14.19 -4.91 15.49
N ALA A 184 13.74 -4.11 14.54
CA ALA A 184 12.64 -3.17 14.71
C ALA A 184 11.28 -3.78 14.36
N PHE A 185 11.23 -4.49 13.24
CA PHE A 185 10.00 -5.04 12.69
C PHE A 185 10.14 -6.50 12.27
N LEU A 186 9.03 -7.20 12.43
CA LEU A 186 8.80 -8.51 11.82
C LEU A 186 7.54 -8.40 10.95
N ILE A 187 7.73 -8.16 9.65
CA ILE A 187 6.61 -7.94 8.72
C ILE A 187 6.34 -9.21 7.93
N TYR A 188 5.15 -9.79 8.11
CA TYR A 188 4.77 -11.03 7.43
C TYR A 188 4.23 -10.75 6.02
N THR A 189 4.87 -11.37 5.03
CA THR A 189 4.45 -11.29 3.62
C THR A 189 3.80 -12.61 3.19
N SER A 190 2.73 -12.53 2.42
CA SER A 190 2.13 -13.72 1.80
C SER A 190 3.06 -14.22 0.70
N GLY A 191 3.84 -15.24 1.01
CA GLY A 191 4.66 -15.91 0.01
C GLY A 191 3.80 -16.61 -1.05
N THR A 192 4.33 -16.76 -2.27
CA THR A 192 3.69 -17.52 -3.36
C THR A 192 3.50 -19.01 -3.03
N THR A 193 4.15 -19.51 -1.98
CA THR A 193 4.18 -20.93 -1.56
C THR A 193 3.21 -21.29 -0.44
N GLY A 194 2.35 -20.37 0.01
CA GLY A 194 1.23 -20.67 0.91
C GLY A 194 1.31 -20.05 2.30
N ARG A 195 2.36 -20.28 3.11
CA ARG A 195 2.44 -19.69 4.45
C ARG A 195 3.19 -18.37 4.45
N PRO A 196 2.75 -17.35 5.22
CA PRO A 196 3.46 -16.09 5.35
C PRO A 196 4.87 -16.28 5.91
N LYS A 197 5.81 -15.41 5.48
CA LYS A 197 7.18 -15.37 5.99
C LYS A 197 7.42 -14.04 6.69
N GLY A 198 7.97 -14.08 7.91
CA GLY A 198 8.32 -12.91 8.69
C GLY A 198 9.64 -12.29 8.17
N VAL A 199 9.57 -11.14 7.53
CA VAL A 199 10.74 -10.39 7.07
C VAL A 199 11.34 -9.65 8.24
N MET A 200 12.63 -9.90 8.53
CA MET A 200 13.38 -9.26 9.61
C MET A 200 13.96 -7.92 9.15
N ILE A 201 13.45 -6.81 9.68
CA ILE A 201 13.91 -5.46 9.39
C ILE A 201 14.54 -4.86 10.65
N CYS A 202 15.84 -4.56 10.59
CA CYS A 202 16.58 -3.91 11.67
C CYS A 202 16.38 -2.39 11.64
N HIS A 203 16.71 -1.72 12.75
CA HIS A 203 16.68 -0.25 12.82
C HIS A 203 17.56 0.38 11.73
N GLU A 204 18.76 -0.15 11.49
CA GLU A 204 19.66 0.37 10.45
C GLU A 204 19.09 0.31 9.03
N ASN A 205 18.33 -0.76 8.69
CA ASN A 205 17.68 -0.86 7.39
C ASN A 205 16.65 0.25 7.20
N PHE A 206 15.88 0.54 8.25
CA PHE A 206 14.84 1.55 8.24
C PHE A 206 15.42 2.96 8.27
N ASP A 207 16.42 3.20 9.11
CA ASP A 207 17.17 4.47 9.20
C ASP A 207 17.77 4.87 7.85
N GLU A 208 18.27 3.89 7.10
CA GLU A 208 18.80 4.12 5.75
C GLU A 208 17.70 4.61 4.80
N GLN A 209 16.53 3.99 4.83
CA GLN A 209 15.38 4.43 4.05
C GLN A 209 14.95 5.86 4.42
N LEU A 210 14.89 6.19 5.70
CA LEU A 210 14.57 7.55 6.14
C LEU A 210 15.56 8.57 5.58
N LYS A 211 16.86 8.32 5.72
CA LYS A 211 17.93 9.22 5.25
C LYS A 211 17.88 9.46 3.75
N ILE A 212 17.72 8.37 2.97
CA ILE A 212 17.76 8.47 1.52
C ILE A 212 16.52 9.17 0.96
N HIS A 213 15.33 8.93 1.57
CA HIS A 213 14.11 9.61 1.15
C HIS A 213 14.15 11.10 1.50
N MET A 214 14.60 11.48 2.69
CA MET A 214 14.80 12.90 3.04
C MET A 214 15.79 13.59 2.08
N LYS A 215 16.84 12.89 1.65
CA LYS A 215 17.80 13.42 0.67
C LYS A 215 17.21 13.57 -0.73
N ARG A 216 16.35 12.61 -1.16
CA ARG A 216 15.71 12.65 -2.49
C ARG A 216 14.53 13.59 -2.58
N LEU A 217 13.89 13.90 -1.46
CA LEU A 217 12.69 14.71 -1.36
C LEU A 217 12.96 16.01 -0.55
N PRO A 218 13.97 16.82 -0.94
CA PRO A 218 14.39 18.00 -0.17
C PRO A 218 13.34 19.12 -0.14
N PHE A 219 12.31 19.01 -0.96
CA PHE A 219 11.19 19.95 -1.03
C PHE A 219 10.09 19.65 -0.01
N LEU A 220 10.09 18.48 0.62
CA LEU A 220 9.21 18.19 1.75
C LEU A 220 9.72 18.91 3.00
N ASN A 221 8.78 19.45 3.76
CA ASN A 221 9.08 20.20 4.98
C ASN A 221 8.00 19.97 6.05
N ASP A 222 8.20 20.56 7.22
CA ASP A 222 7.35 20.38 8.39
C ASP A 222 5.99 21.09 8.32
N GLU A 223 5.68 21.80 7.22
CA GLU A 223 4.38 22.39 6.93
C GLU A 223 3.51 21.46 6.06
N ASP A 224 4.10 20.42 5.46
CA ASP A 224 3.38 19.46 4.65
C ASP A 224 2.45 18.59 5.50
N VAL A 225 1.35 18.15 4.89
CA VAL A 225 0.34 17.29 5.49
C VAL A 225 0.25 15.98 4.73
N SER A 226 0.57 14.88 5.40
CA SER A 226 0.46 13.54 4.82
C SER A 226 -0.81 12.84 5.30
N LEU A 227 -1.59 12.29 4.36
CA LEU A 227 -2.71 11.41 4.68
C LEU A 227 -2.28 9.95 4.60
N SER A 228 -2.27 9.27 5.75
CA SER A 228 -1.98 7.85 5.87
C SER A 228 -3.28 7.05 5.79
N PHE A 229 -3.57 6.45 4.62
CA PHE A 229 -4.79 5.68 4.39
C PHE A 229 -4.55 4.23 3.99
N LEU A 230 -3.36 3.90 3.46
CA LEU A 230 -2.97 2.52 3.28
C LEU A 230 -2.64 1.89 4.65
N PRO A 231 -2.71 0.56 4.79
CA PRO A 231 -2.43 -0.07 6.09
C PRO A 231 -1.01 0.18 6.57
N LEU A 232 -0.86 0.69 7.81
CA LEU A 232 0.44 0.80 8.50
C LEU A 232 1.09 -0.57 8.79
N SER A 233 0.35 -1.66 8.60
CA SER A 233 0.89 -3.02 8.61
C SER A 233 1.67 -3.38 7.33
N HIS A 234 1.59 -2.54 6.29
CA HIS A 234 2.37 -2.70 5.07
C HIS A 234 3.59 -1.77 5.07
N VAL A 235 4.74 -2.30 4.71
CA VAL A 235 6.03 -1.57 4.75
C VAL A 235 6.00 -0.24 3.99
N PHE A 236 5.24 -0.12 2.91
CA PHE A 236 5.18 1.10 2.10
C PHE A 236 4.56 2.28 2.85
N GLU A 237 3.37 2.10 3.44
CA GLU A 237 2.73 3.14 4.26
C GLU A 237 3.51 3.40 5.54
N LEU A 238 4.00 2.34 6.17
CA LEU A 238 4.78 2.43 7.40
C LEU A 238 6.05 3.27 7.19
N ALA A 239 6.82 2.97 6.15
CA ALA A 239 8.03 3.72 5.81
C ALA A 239 7.71 5.16 5.42
N TRP A 240 6.67 5.40 4.61
CA TRP A 240 6.25 6.74 4.22
C TRP A 240 5.82 7.59 5.43
N SER A 241 4.96 7.05 6.29
CA SER A 241 4.52 7.74 7.50
C SER A 241 5.69 8.09 8.42
N PHE A 242 6.68 7.19 8.52
CA PHE A 242 7.86 7.46 9.36
C PHE A 242 8.82 8.47 8.70
N VAL A 243 8.94 8.51 7.38
CA VAL A 243 9.63 9.61 6.67
C VAL A 243 8.97 10.95 7.01
N CYS A 244 7.64 11.02 6.91
CA CYS A 244 6.87 12.23 7.23
C CYS A 244 7.08 12.66 8.70
N LEU A 245 6.95 11.73 9.65
CA LEU A 245 7.22 11.99 11.06
C LEU A 245 8.68 12.41 11.30
N SER A 246 9.65 11.81 10.59
CA SER A 246 11.08 12.17 10.73
C SER A 246 11.38 13.60 10.30
N ILE A 247 10.69 14.11 9.28
CA ILE A 247 10.75 15.49 8.81
C ILE A 247 10.07 16.46 9.79
N GLY A 248 9.09 15.97 10.56
CA GLY A 248 8.25 16.76 11.45
C GLY A 248 6.94 17.22 10.83
N MET A 249 6.51 16.55 9.76
CA MET A 249 5.24 16.80 9.07
C MET A 249 4.04 16.41 9.93
N HIS A 250 2.88 16.90 9.53
CA HIS A 250 1.58 16.47 10.09
C HIS A 250 1.13 15.18 9.41
N VAL A 251 0.92 14.12 10.18
CA VAL A 251 0.40 12.85 9.67
C VAL A 251 -1.06 12.68 10.11
N VAL A 252 -1.96 12.60 9.13
CA VAL A 252 -3.39 12.37 9.36
C VAL A 252 -3.69 10.91 9.12
N LEU A 253 -4.22 10.22 10.12
CA LEU A 253 -4.52 8.79 10.07
C LEU A 253 -5.97 8.58 9.63
N ASN A 254 -6.16 7.92 8.50
CA ASN A 254 -7.48 7.51 8.04
C ASN A 254 -7.80 6.12 8.60
N TYR A 255 -8.73 6.06 9.53
CA TYR A 255 -9.12 4.82 10.19
C TYR A 255 -9.87 3.86 9.24
N ASN A 256 -10.82 4.39 8.46
CA ASN A 256 -11.63 3.61 7.55
C ASN A 256 -11.25 3.86 6.08
N PRO A 257 -10.55 2.93 5.40
CA PRO A 257 -10.16 3.12 4.00
C PRO A 257 -11.32 3.34 3.02
N LYS A 258 -12.56 2.95 3.38
CA LYS A 258 -13.75 3.16 2.54
C LYS A 258 -14.18 4.62 2.49
N GLU A 259 -13.80 5.42 3.49
CA GLU A 259 -14.16 6.83 3.63
C GLU A 259 -13.10 7.78 3.03
N ILE A 260 -12.10 7.25 2.33
CA ILE A 260 -10.98 8.03 1.78
C ILE A 260 -11.43 9.25 0.95
N GLN A 261 -12.53 9.15 0.19
CA GLN A 261 -13.01 10.25 -0.65
C GLN A 261 -13.50 11.43 0.19
N ASP A 262 -14.17 11.16 1.31
CA ASP A 262 -14.66 12.21 2.20
C ASP A 262 -13.53 12.74 3.08
N THR A 263 -12.64 11.88 3.53
CA THR A 263 -11.42 12.27 4.25
C THR A 263 -10.55 13.21 3.43
N LEU A 264 -10.34 12.95 2.13
CA LEU A 264 -9.58 13.83 1.24
C LEU A 264 -10.14 15.25 1.18
N LYS A 265 -11.47 15.40 1.12
CA LYS A 265 -12.15 16.70 1.09
C LYS A 265 -12.07 17.48 2.41
N VAL A 266 -11.83 16.79 3.52
CA VAL A 266 -11.66 17.40 4.83
C VAL A 266 -10.19 17.75 5.09
N VAL A 267 -9.28 16.87 4.71
CA VAL A 267 -7.86 16.97 5.05
C VAL A 267 -7.09 17.83 4.05
N HIS A 268 -7.40 17.76 2.77
CA HIS A 268 -6.66 18.39 1.69
C HIS A 268 -5.15 18.15 1.80
N PRO A 269 -4.68 16.89 1.73
CA PRO A 269 -3.28 16.55 1.98
C PRO A 269 -2.36 17.12 0.88
N THR A 270 -1.15 17.54 1.27
CA THR A 270 -0.11 17.94 0.32
C THR A 270 0.59 16.72 -0.28
N CYS A 271 0.62 15.61 0.47
CA CYS A 271 1.20 14.35 0.03
C CYS A 271 0.46 13.15 0.65
N MET A 272 0.58 12.02 -0.01
CA MET A 272 0.08 10.74 0.51
C MET A 272 0.63 9.61 -0.37
N CYS A 273 1.03 8.49 0.21
CA CYS A 273 1.31 7.33 -0.62
C CYS A 273 0.02 6.61 -1.03
N SER A 274 0.07 5.92 -2.15
CA SER A 274 -1.11 5.34 -2.76
C SER A 274 -0.79 4.11 -3.61
N VAL A 275 -1.83 3.44 -4.04
CA VAL A 275 -1.75 2.27 -4.92
C VAL A 275 -2.46 2.54 -6.24
N PRO A 276 -2.11 1.84 -7.34
CA PRO A 276 -2.71 2.04 -8.66
C PRO A 276 -4.23 2.06 -8.64
N ARG A 277 -4.86 1.15 -7.90
CA ARG A 277 -6.33 1.04 -7.81
C ARG A 277 -7.03 2.32 -7.34
N PHE A 278 -6.40 3.08 -6.45
CA PHE A 278 -6.92 4.38 -6.03
C PHE A 278 -6.96 5.35 -7.22
N TRP A 279 -5.88 5.43 -8.00
CA TRP A 279 -5.79 6.33 -9.14
C TRP A 279 -6.66 5.92 -10.33
N GLU A 280 -6.85 4.63 -10.54
CA GLU A 280 -7.80 4.09 -11.52
C GLU A 280 -9.23 4.57 -11.20
N LYS A 281 -9.64 4.51 -9.93
CA LYS A 281 -10.94 5.03 -9.48
C LYS A 281 -11.06 6.55 -9.66
N VAL A 282 -10.02 7.30 -9.35
CA VAL A 282 -9.97 8.75 -9.58
C VAL A 282 -10.11 9.06 -11.08
N TYR A 283 -9.35 8.37 -11.92
CA TYR A 283 -9.44 8.49 -13.38
C TYR A 283 -10.86 8.21 -13.88
N ALA A 284 -11.42 7.07 -13.51
CA ALA A 284 -12.76 6.67 -13.92
C ALA A 284 -13.82 7.70 -13.51
N ALA A 285 -13.76 8.21 -12.28
CA ALA A 285 -14.70 9.23 -11.77
C ALA A 285 -14.60 10.55 -12.55
N VAL A 286 -13.39 11.02 -12.87
CA VAL A 286 -13.20 12.26 -13.66
C VAL A 286 -13.67 12.06 -15.09
N MET A 287 -13.37 10.91 -15.72
CA MET A 287 -13.81 10.58 -17.08
C MET A 287 -15.33 10.48 -17.18
N GLU A 288 -15.98 9.91 -16.18
CA GLU A 288 -17.44 9.84 -16.12
C GLU A 288 -18.08 11.24 -15.97
N LYS A 289 -17.54 12.06 -15.06
CA LYS A 289 -18.00 13.46 -14.91
C LYS A 289 -17.83 14.23 -16.22
N MET A 290 -16.68 14.04 -16.90
CA MET A 290 -16.45 14.64 -18.22
C MET A 290 -17.48 14.15 -19.26
N ARG A 291 -17.80 12.86 -19.29
CA ARG A 291 -18.79 12.28 -20.21
C ARG A 291 -20.18 12.88 -20.03
N LYS A 292 -20.59 13.12 -18.77
CA LYS A 292 -21.89 13.71 -18.41
C LYS A 292 -21.94 15.23 -18.60
N SER A 293 -20.81 15.89 -18.83
CA SER A 293 -20.72 17.35 -18.97
C SER A 293 -21.27 17.84 -20.32
N PRO A 294 -21.76 19.10 -20.43
CA PRO A 294 -22.14 19.73 -21.70
C PRO A 294 -20.98 19.70 -22.72
N LYS A 295 -21.33 19.70 -24.02
CA LYS A 295 -20.32 19.58 -25.12
C LYS A 295 -19.17 20.58 -25.00
N VAL A 296 -19.46 21.84 -24.67
CA VAL A 296 -18.45 22.90 -24.53
C VAL A 296 -17.50 22.60 -23.36
N MET A 297 -18.03 22.20 -22.20
CA MET A 297 -17.22 21.84 -21.03
C MET A 297 -16.38 20.61 -21.31
N LYS A 298 -16.95 19.59 -21.97
CA LYS A 298 -16.21 18.39 -22.38
C LYS A 298 -15.04 18.72 -23.30
N MET A 299 -15.23 19.63 -24.25
CA MET A 299 -14.16 20.08 -25.15
C MET A 299 -13.08 20.84 -24.37
N LEU A 300 -13.48 21.72 -23.46
CA LEU A 300 -12.56 22.50 -22.63
C LEU A 300 -11.75 21.60 -21.67
N MET A 301 -12.37 20.59 -21.06
CA MET A 301 -11.69 19.61 -20.23
C MET A 301 -10.66 18.81 -21.03
N LYS A 302 -11.03 18.31 -22.21
CA LYS A 302 -10.09 17.60 -23.10
C LYS A 302 -8.89 18.46 -23.46
N GLU A 303 -9.14 19.70 -23.83
CA GLU A 303 -8.10 20.66 -24.16
C GLU A 303 -7.17 20.92 -22.97
N ALA A 304 -7.73 21.16 -21.78
CA ALA A 304 -6.96 21.39 -20.56
C ALA A 304 -6.06 20.21 -20.21
N ILE A 305 -6.57 18.98 -20.29
CA ILE A 305 -5.81 17.76 -20.05
C ILE A 305 -4.69 17.61 -21.09
N THR A 306 -4.98 17.81 -22.38
CA THR A 306 -3.99 17.70 -23.46
C THR A 306 -2.85 18.71 -23.28
N VAL A 307 -3.17 19.96 -22.95
CA VAL A 307 -2.17 21.01 -22.67
C VAL A 307 -1.36 20.68 -21.42
N GLY A 308 -2.00 20.17 -20.38
CA GLY A 308 -1.35 19.72 -19.17
C GLY A 308 -0.40 18.53 -19.40
N ILE A 309 -0.83 17.51 -20.15
CA ILE A 309 0.05 16.38 -20.54
C ILE A 309 1.27 16.91 -21.32
N ARG A 310 1.04 17.75 -22.32
CA ARG A 310 2.16 18.32 -23.09
C ARG A 310 3.15 19.07 -22.21
N ARG A 311 2.65 19.90 -21.27
CA ARG A 311 3.51 20.65 -20.34
C ARG A 311 4.25 19.72 -19.38
N ASN A 312 3.51 18.89 -18.64
CA ASN A 312 4.04 18.15 -17.50
C ASN A 312 4.78 16.86 -17.90
N VAL A 313 4.31 16.18 -18.95
CA VAL A 313 4.92 14.91 -19.40
C VAL A 313 5.97 15.16 -20.49
N THR A 314 5.60 15.91 -21.56
CA THR A 314 6.51 16.06 -22.70
C THR A 314 7.67 17.02 -22.39
N TYR A 315 7.41 18.14 -21.71
CA TYR A 315 8.47 19.12 -21.41
C TYR A 315 9.10 18.86 -20.05
N ILE A 316 8.38 19.05 -18.96
CA ILE A 316 8.92 18.94 -17.59
C ILE A 316 9.47 17.54 -17.33
N GLY A 317 8.70 16.48 -17.66
CA GLY A 317 9.11 15.09 -17.45
C GLY A 317 10.38 14.69 -18.22
N ASN A 318 10.73 15.39 -19.29
CA ASN A 318 11.99 15.18 -20.01
C ASN A 318 13.08 16.21 -19.68
N GLY A 319 12.87 17.08 -18.67
CA GLY A 319 13.82 18.13 -18.30
C GLY A 319 13.94 19.24 -19.34
N LEU A 320 12.94 19.41 -20.21
CA LEU A 320 12.94 20.41 -21.28
C LEU A 320 12.26 21.71 -20.80
N PRO A 321 12.74 22.89 -21.26
CA PRO A 321 12.10 24.16 -20.93
C PRO A 321 10.72 24.26 -21.59
N VAL A 322 9.73 24.67 -20.81
CA VAL A 322 8.35 24.84 -21.31
C VAL A 322 8.24 26.12 -22.16
N PRO A 323 7.73 26.05 -23.41
CA PRO A 323 7.49 27.24 -24.23
C PRO A 323 6.55 28.23 -23.54
N LYS A 324 6.86 29.54 -23.58
CA LYS A 324 6.07 30.58 -22.90
C LYS A 324 4.58 30.58 -23.30
N VAL A 325 4.27 30.34 -24.55
CA VAL A 325 2.88 30.26 -25.05
C VAL A 325 2.14 29.06 -24.41
N LEU A 326 2.81 27.91 -24.31
CA LEU A 326 2.25 26.72 -23.68
C LEU A 326 2.01 26.97 -22.18
N GLU A 327 2.94 27.60 -21.50
CA GLU A 327 2.83 27.95 -20.08
C GLU A 327 1.65 28.91 -19.80
N MET A 328 1.47 29.96 -20.63
CA MET A 328 0.33 30.88 -20.49
C MET A 328 -1.01 30.16 -20.72
N ARG A 329 -1.08 29.34 -21.76
CA ARG A 329 -2.28 28.55 -22.08
C ARG A 329 -2.61 27.57 -20.95
N TYR A 330 -1.59 26.88 -20.44
CA TYR A 330 -1.74 26.01 -19.29
C TYR A 330 -2.28 26.74 -18.07
N LYS A 331 -1.69 27.85 -17.65
CA LYS A 331 -2.15 28.63 -16.49
C LYS A 331 -3.61 29.07 -16.60
N THR A 332 -4.06 29.44 -17.80
CA THR A 332 -5.45 29.81 -18.04
C THR A 332 -6.39 28.61 -17.87
N LEU A 333 -6.07 27.47 -18.50
CA LEU A 333 -6.86 26.26 -18.44
C LEU A 333 -6.81 25.59 -17.05
N ASP A 334 -5.70 25.71 -16.35
CA ASP A 334 -5.56 25.25 -14.98
C ASP A 334 -6.53 25.99 -14.06
N LYS A 335 -6.53 27.31 -14.09
CA LYS A 335 -7.43 28.15 -13.28
C LYS A 335 -8.90 27.90 -13.61
N MET A 336 -9.23 27.68 -14.88
CA MET A 336 -10.63 27.50 -15.31
C MET A 336 -11.17 26.08 -15.07
N VAL A 337 -10.32 25.07 -15.18
CA VAL A 337 -10.74 23.65 -15.24
C VAL A 337 -9.95 22.76 -14.29
N LEU A 338 -8.62 22.66 -14.44
CA LEU A 338 -7.86 21.60 -13.75
C LEU A 338 -7.82 21.79 -12.24
N SER A 339 -7.71 23.04 -11.76
CA SER A 339 -7.78 23.34 -10.32
C SER A 339 -9.10 22.87 -9.70
N LYS A 340 -10.23 23.06 -10.40
CA LYS A 340 -11.54 22.61 -9.95
C LYS A 340 -11.68 21.08 -9.94
N VAL A 341 -11.01 20.40 -10.86
CA VAL A 341 -10.94 18.93 -10.85
C VAL A 341 -10.21 18.44 -9.61
N ARG A 342 -9.04 19.03 -9.32
CA ARG A 342 -8.24 18.67 -8.13
C ARG A 342 -8.98 18.99 -6.82
N GLU A 343 -9.60 20.16 -6.74
CA GLU A 343 -10.44 20.55 -5.60
C GLU A 343 -11.60 19.56 -5.36
N ALA A 344 -12.27 19.14 -6.44
CA ALA A 344 -13.37 18.17 -6.34
C ALA A 344 -12.91 16.77 -5.88
N ILE A 345 -11.63 16.42 -6.06
CA ILE A 345 -11.02 15.19 -5.54
C ILE A 345 -10.55 15.39 -4.09
N GLY A 346 -10.26 16.63 -3.67
CA GLY A 346 -9.69 16.96 -2.37
C GLY A 346 -8.14 16.92 -2.34
N ILE A 347 -7.48 17.01 -3.49
CA ILE A 347 -6.01 17.02 -3.66
C ILE A 347 -5.55 18.25 -4.45
N ASP A 348 -5.99 19.40 -4.01
CA ASP A 348 -5.66 20.71 -4.57
C ASP A 348 -4.31 21.24 -4.09
N LYS A 349 -3.92 20.92 -2.84
CA LYS A 349 -2.60 21.17 -2.26
C LYS A 349 -1.70 19.98 -2.60
N ARG A 350 -0.70 20.18 -3.43
CA ARG A 350 0.04 19.05 -4.00
C ARG A 350 1.55 19.25 -3.94
N THR A 351 2.21 18.37 -3.23
CA THR A 351 3.67 18.29 -3.21
C THR A 351 4.14 17.01 -3.90
N ILE A 352 3.64 15.83 -3.49
CA ILE A 352 4.02 14.55 -4.08
C ILE A 352 3.02 13.44 -3.71
N TYR A 353 2.75 12.53 -4.65
CA TYR A 353 1.94 11.34 -4.43
C TYR A 353 2.70 10.07 -4.86
N PRO A 354 3.53 9.50 -3.97
CA PRO A 354 4.21 8.22 -4.24
C PRO A 354 3.19 7.11 -4.48
N THR A 355 3.42 6.32 -5.52
CA THR A 355 2.54 5.22 -5.92
C THR A 355 3.37 3.97 -6.15
N ALA A 356 2.98 2.86 -5.51
CA ALA A 356 3.70 1.59 -5.62
C ALA A 356 2.79 0.38 -5.39
N GLY A 357 3.36 -0.81 -5.40
CA GLY A 357 2.69 -2.07 -5.07
C GLY A 357 2.15 -2.84 -6.28
N ALA A 358 1.82 -2.17 -7.38
CA ALA A 358 1.46 -2.77 -8.66
C ALA A 358 1.77 -1.78 -9.80
N ALA A 359 1.67 -2.23 -11.05
CA ALA A 359 1.81 -1.34 -12.20
C ALA A 359 0.58 -0.42 -12.31
N LEU A 360 0.82 0.86 -12.63
CA LEU A 360 -0.21 1.81 -13.06
C LEU A 360 -0.02 2.05 -14.56
N SER A 361 -1.11 2.05 -15.31
CA SER A 361 -1.03 2.25 -16.76
C SER A 361 -0.42 3.60 -17.13
N ASP A 362 0.33 3.63 -18.23
CA ASP A 362 0.98 4.83 -18.73
C ASP A 362 -0.04 5.92 -19.11
N ASN A 363 -1.21 5.53 -19.61
CA ASN A 363 -2.30 6.44 -19.98
C ASN A 363 -2.89 7.12 -18.74
N ILE A 364 -3.16 6.36 -17.67
CA ILE A 364 -3.66 6.92 -16.42
C ILE A 364 -2.59 7.82 -15.78
N THR A 365 -1.33 7.39 -15.79
CA THR A 365 -0.22 8.20 -15.29
C THR A 365 -0.09 9.51 -16.06
N ALA A 366 -0.16 9.49 -17.39
CA ALA A 366 -0.12 10.67 -18.24
C ALA A 366 -1.30 11.61 -17.95
N PHE A 367 -2.51 11.05 -17.78
CA PHE A 367 -3.69 11.82 -17.41
C PHE A 367 -3.53 12.52 -16.06
N LEU A 368 -3.12 11.79 -15.02
CA LEU A 368 -2.93 12.34 -13.68
C LEU A 368 -1.87 13.45 -13.67
N ARG A 369 -0.74 13.22 -14.33
CA ARG A 369 0.28 14.26 -14.55
C ARG A 369 -0.29 15.44 -15.37
N GLY A 370 -1.16 15.16 -16.35
CA GLY A 370 -1.84 16.15 -17.16
C GLY A 370 -2.75 17.08 -16.37
N ILE A 371 -3.43 16.57 -15.34
CA ILE A 371 -4.20 17.39 -14.39
C ILE A 371 -3.35 17.95 -13.25
N ASP A 372 -2.03 17.89 -13.38
CA ASP A 372 -1.02 18.41 -12.46
C ASP A 372 -1.04 17.75 -11.08
N LEU A 373 -1.25 16.44 -11.05
CA LEU A 373 -0.98 15.62 -9.87
C LEU A 373 0.41 15.00 -9.99
N PRO A 374 1.33 15.32 -9.06
CA PRO A 374 2.70 14.81 -9.10
C PRO A 374 2.75 13.35 -8.62
N ILE A 375 2.26 12.44 -9.46
CA ILE A 375 2.32 11.00 -9.23
C ILE A 375 3.73 10.52 -9.55
N TYR A 376 4.33 9.78 -8.60
CA TYR A 376 5.66 9.19 -8.75
C TYR A 376 5.59 7.70 -8.45
N ILE A 377 5.85 6.88 -9.47
CA ILE A 377 5.85 5.43 -9.30
C ILE A 377 7.19 5.00 -8.73
N GLY A 378 7.16 4.35 -7.58
CA GLY A 378 8.30 3.73 -6.94
C GLY A 378 8.21 2.20 -6.99
N TYR A 379 9.33 1.55 -6.72
CA TYR A 379 9.45 0.11 -6.66
C TYR A 379 10.20 -0.33 -5.41
N GLY A 380 9.71 -1.40 -4.82
CA GLY A 380 10.35 -2.07 -3.70
C GLY A 380 9.48 -3.18 -3.11
N LEU A 381 10.04 -3.84 -2.11
CA LEU A 381 9.45 -4.99 -1.44
C LEU A 381 9.59 -4.81 0.08
N THR A 382 8.93 -5.65 0.86
CA THR A 382 9.15 -5.70 2.30
C THR A 382 10.61 -6.08 2.62
N GLU A 383 11.17 -6.98 1.85
CA GLU A 383 12.56 -7.46 1.94
C GLU A 383 13.60 -6.38 1.61
N THR A 384 13.20 -5.29 0.97
CA THR A 384 14.07 -4.14 0.67
C THR A 384 13.77 -2.92 1.54
N THR A 385 13.01 -3.10 2.61
CA THR A 385 12.55 -2.05 3.54
C THR A 385 11.88 -0.91 2.79
N ALA A 386 10.86 -1.21 1.99
CA ALA A 386 10.02 -0.40 1.13
C ALA A 386 10.60 -0.08 -0.26
N SER A 387 11.74 0.62 -0.38
CA SER A 387 12.13 1.19 -1.68
C SER A 387 13.44 0.64 -2.22
N VAL A 388 13.44 0.26 -3.51
CA VAL A 388 14.63 -0.03 -4.33
C VAL A 388 14.91 1.12 -5.28
N SER A 389 13.87 1.64 -5.93
CA SER A 389 13.98 2.75 -6.86
C SER A 389 12.84 3.75 -6.66
N PHE A 390 13.17 4.99 -6.93
CA PHE A 390 12.25 6.11 -6.83
C PHE A 390 12.73 7.27 -7.72
N PHE A 391 11.84 8.23 -8.00
CA PHE A 391 12.21 9.34 -8.87
C PHE A 391 13.20 10.29 -8.22
N LYS A 392 14.04 10.86 -9.08
CA LYS A 392 14.90 11.99 -8.76
C LYS A 392 14.44 13.19 -9.59
N GLU A 393 14.01 14.26 -8.93
CA GLU A 393 13.67 15.50 -9.61
C GLU A 393 14.93 16.21 -10.16
N PRO A 394 14.86 16.92 -11.29
CA PRO A 394 13.77 16.93 -12.27
C PRO A 394 13.90 15.76 -13.25
N GLY A 395 12.78 15.26 -13.73
CA GLY A 395 12.77 14.31 -14.82
C GLY A 395 12.08 12.97 -14.48
N TYR A 396 10.78 12.96 -14.62
CA TYR A 396 10.00 11.73 -14.54
C TYR A 396 9.65 11.23 -15.94
N ARG A 397 10.06 10.02 -16.28
CA ARG A 397 9.61 9.34 -17.51
C ARG A 397 8.56 8.29 -17.22
N ILE A 398 7.41 8.43 -17.87
CA ILE A 398 6.35 7.41 -17.85
C ILE A 398 6.91 6.10 -18.41
N GLY A 399 6.48 4.96 -17.85
CA GLY A 399 7.01 3.64 -18.18
C GLY A 399 8.28 3.24 -17.44
N THR A 400 8.79 4.12 -16.55
CA THR A 400 9.91 3.79 -15.65
C THR A 400 9.47 3.86 -14.18
N ILE A 401 10.23 3.21 -13.32
CA ILE A 401 10.04 3.20 -11.85
C ILE A 401 11.13 3.97 -11.12
N GLY A 402 11.75 4.94 -11.82
CA GLY A 402 12.82 5.79 -11.30
C GLY A 402 14.19 5.13 -11.31
N THR A 403 15.17 5.83 -10.73
CA THR A 403 16.53 5.32 -10.58
C THR A 403 16.70 4.56 -9.26
N PRO A 404 17.58 3.57 -9.17
CA PRO A 404 17.95 2.96 -7.90
C PRO A 404 18.32 4.01 -6.85
N LEU A 405 18.05 3.70 -5.58
CA LEU A 405 18.51 4.50 -4.45
C LEU A 405 20.03 4.50 -4.41
N GLU A 406 20.67 5.63 -4.05
CA GLU A 406 22.11 5.83 -4.18
C GLU A 406 22.96 4.88 -3.33
N THR A 407 22.39 4.29 -2.30
CA THR A 407 23.06 3.34 -1.40
C THR A 407 22.82 1.88 -1.77
N LEU A 408 22.03 1.64 -2.81
CA LEU A 408 21.77 0.31 -3.32
C LEU A 408 22.58 0.03 -4.59
N ASP A 409 23.21 -1.14 -4.62
CA ASP A 409 23.76 -1.71 -5.83
C ASP A 409 22.70 -2.60 -6.50
N VAL A 410 22.31 -2.22 -7.72
CA VAL A 410 21.25 -2.88 -8.48
C VAL A 410 21.81 -3.37 -9.81
N LYS A 411 21.69 -4.66 -10.06
CA LYS A 411 22.10 -5.28 -11.34
C LYS A 411 20.99 -6.15 -11.91
N ILE A 412 21.07 -6.41 -13.20
CA ILE A 412 20.19 -7.34 -13.90
C ILE A 412 20.92 -8.69 -14.00
N GLY A 413 20.32 -9.71 -13.43
CA GLY A 413 20.82 -11.08 -13.42
C GLY A 413 20.23 -11.95 -14.54
N GLU A 414 20.27 -13.26 -14.33
CA GLU A 414 19.67 -14.23 -15.23
C GLU A 414 18.16 -14.03 -15.34
N ASN A 415 17.55 -14.36 -16.46
CA ASN A 415 16.14 -14.15 -16.75
C ASN A 415 15.68 -12.70 -16.59
N ASN A 416 16.59 -11.75 -16.73
CA ASN A 416 16.38 -10.33 -16.47
C ASN A 416 15.97 -10.02 -15.02
N GLU A 417 16.24 -10.88 -14.06
CA GLU A 417 15.91 -10.66 -12.65
C GLU A 417 16.63 -9.43 -12.10
N ILE A 418 15.88 -8.56 -11.42
CA ILE A 418 16.44 -7.43 -10.68
C ILE A 418 17.06 -7.96 -9.39
N LEU A 419 18.35 -7.79 -9.24
CA LEU A 419 19.13 -8.17 -8.06
C LEU A 419 19.56 -6.94 -7.30
N VAL A 420 19.41 -6.94 -5.97
CA VAL A 420 19.61 -5.75 -5.14
C VAL A 420 20.52 -6.07 -3.95
N LYS A 421 21.49 -5.20 -3.68
CA LYS A 421 22.38 -5.29 -2.51
C LYS A 421 22.53 -3.92 -1.87
N GLY A 422 22.51 -3.85 -0.55
CA GLY A 422 22.74 -2.61 0.18
C GLY A 422 22.18 -2.62 1.60
N PRO A 423 22.32 -1.50 2.32
CA PRO A 423 22.02 -1.43 3.75
C PRO A 423 20.54 -1.52 4.11
N SER A 424 19.63 -1.26 3.16
CA SER A 424 18.17 -1.39 3.39
C SER A 424 17.61 -2.79 3.11
N ILE A 425 18.47 -3.77 2.77
CA ILE A 425 18.03 -5.15 2.54
C ILE A 425 17.83 -5.85 3.89
N MET A 426 16.75 -6.61 4.00
CA MET A 426 16.38 -7.36 5.20
C MET A 426 17.53 -8.23 5.75
N LYS A 427 17.50 -8.52 7.04
CA LYS A 427 18.42 -9.48 7.67
C LYS A 427 18.16 -10.93 7.21
N GLY A 428 16.94 -11.23 6.79
CA GLY A 428 16.47 -12.54 6.34
C GLY A 428 15.04 -12.82 6.76
N TYR A 429 14.60 -14.06 6.57
CA TYR A 429 13.28 -14.52 7.02
C TYR A 429 13.39 -15.18 8.41
N TYR A 430 12.54 -14.74 9.32
CA TYR A 430 12.53 -15.20 10.72
C TYR A 430 12.25 -16.71 10.80
N ASN A 431 13.08 -17.44 11.54
CA ASN A 431 13.00 -18.90 11.68
C ASN A 431 13.02 -19.69 10.36
N ARG A 432 13.57 -19.11 9.28
CA ARG A 432 13.59 -19.71 7.94
C ARG A 432 15.00 -19.58 7.30
N PRO A 433 16.02 -20.28 7.83
CA PRO A 433 17.40 -20.15 7.32
C PRO A 433 17.55 -20.63 5.87
N GLU A 434 16.86 -21.69 5.47
CA GLU A 434 16.95 -22.22 4.11
C GLU A 434 16.32 -21.26 3.08
N GLU A 435 15.14 -20.72 3.38
CA GLU A 435 14.50 -19.73 2.51
C GLU A 435 15.27 -18.41 2.48
N THR A 436 15.94 -18.06 3.59
CA THR A 436 16.85 -16.90 3.62
C THR A 436 18.03 -17.15 2.69
N ALA A 437 18.71 -18.30 2.80
CA ALA A 437 19.83 -18.62 1.92
C ALA A 437 19.42 -18.63 0.44
N ALA A 438 18.25 -19.21 0.11
CA ALA A 438 17.72 -19.25 -1.25
C ALA A 438 17.32 -17.86 -1.81
N ALA A 439 17.07 -16.88 -0.94
CA ALA A 439 16.70 -15.52 -1.34
C ALA A 439 17.90 -14.66 -1.75
N PHE A 440 19.13 -15.14 -1.54
CA PHE A 440 20.35 -14.41 -1.90
C PHE A 440 21.19 -15.19 -2.91
N THR A 441 21.93 -14.44 -3.71
CA THR A 441 22.97 -15.01 -4.59
C THR A 441 24.24 -15.28 -3.78
N GLU A 442 25.18 -16.06 -4.33
CA GLU A 442 26.47 -16.34 -3.69
C GLU A 442 27.29 -15.07 -3.40
N ASP A 443 27.16 -14.03 -4.24
CA ASP A 443 27.81 -12.73 -4.07
C ASP A 443 26.98 -11.74 -3.22
N GLY A 444 25.89 -12.21 -2.59
CA GLY A 444 25.14 -11.51 -1.56
C GLY A 444 24.10 -10.51 -2.07
N TYR A 445 23.62 -10.63 -3.31
CA TYR A 445 22.49 -9.88 -3.79
C TYR A 445 21.18 -10.57 -3.44
N PHE A 446 20.22 -9.80 -2.99
CA PHE A 446 18.85 -10.26 -2.80
C PHE A 446 18.16 -10.47 -4.16
N ARG A 447 17.52 -11.61 -4.32
CA ARG A 447 16.72 -12.00 -5.49
C ARG A 447 15.31 -11.48 -5.34
N THR A 448 14.95 -10.44 -6.10
CA THR A 448 13.63 -9.82 -5.98
C THR A 448 12.51 -10.72 -6.52
N GLY A 449 12.81 -11.59 -7.48
CA GLY A 449 11.82 -12.35 -8.24
C GLY A 449 11.04 -11.51 -9.23
N ASP A 450 11.45 -10.25 -9.46
CA ASP A 450 10.87 -9.34 -10.44
C ASP A 450 11.88 -9.14 -11.58
N ALA A 451 11.42 -9.19 -12.83
CA ALA A 451 12.25 -8.95 -13.99
C ALA A 451 12.16 -7.50 -14.46
N GLY A 452 13.27 -7.01 -15.00
CA GLY A 452 13.35 -5.65 -15.49
C GLY A 452 14.61 -5.38 -16.30
N ARG A 453 14.79 -4.11 -16.62
CA ARG A 453 15.99 -3.61 -17.31
C ARG A 453 16.36 -2.22 -16.81
N ILE A 454 17.60 -1.86 -17.01
CA ILE A 454 18.09 -0.50 -16.74
C ILE A 454 18.18 0.24 -18.09
N THR A 455 17.64 1.46 -18.14
CA THR A 455 17.70 2.31 -19.33
C THR A 455 19.07 2.97 -19.45
N ASP A 456 19.33 3.59 -20.61
CA ASP A 456 20.52 4.43 -20.87
C ASP A 456 20.70 5.60 -19.88
N ARG A 457 19.63 6.01 -19.19
CA ARG A 457 19.66 7.05 -18.15
C ARG A 457 19.76 6.49 -16.73
N GLY A 458 19.94 5.18 -16.57
CA GLY A 458 20.02 4.52 -15.27
C GLY A 458 18.67 4.32 -14.58
N GLU A 459 17.54 4.53 -15.28
CA GLU A 459 16.21 4.28 -14.73
C GLU A 459 15.85 2.80 -14.83
N LEU A 460 15.19 2.26 -13.82
CA LEU A 460 14.63 0.91 -13.85
C LEU A 460 13.30 0.90 -14.62
N VAL A 461 13.10 -0.15 -15.38
CA VAL A 461 11.83 -0.52 -16.00
C VAL A 461 11.48 -1.91 -15.50
N LEU A 462 10.37 -2.03 -14.79
CA LEU A 462 9.81 -3.32 -14.40
C LEU A 462 9.09 -3.92 -15.61
N THR A 463 9.38 -5.16 -15.96
CA THR A 463 8.74 -5.83 -17.09
C THR A 463 7.71 -6.84 -16.64
N GLU A 464 8.04 -7.67 -15.66
CA GLU A 464 7.17 -8.74 -15.22
C GLU A 464 7.60 -9.31 -13.85
N ARG A 465 6.72 -10.04 -13.20
CA ARG A 465 7.04 -10.79 -12.00
C ARG A 465 7.31 -12.24 -12.36
N LEU A 466 8.54 -12.70 -12.17
CA LEU A 466 8.97 -14.04 -12.62
C LEU A 466 8.11 -15.17 -12.05
N LYS A 467 7.65 -15.03 -10.80
CA LYS A 467 6.80 -16.03 -10.13
C LYS A 467 5.33 -15.99 -10.55
N ASP A 468 4.88 -14.89 -11.17
CA ASP A 468 3.49 -14.72 -11.61
C ASP A 468 3.33 -15.08 -13.11
N LEU A 469 4.45 -15.27 -13.80
CA LEU A 469 4.43 -15.78 -15.16
C LEU A 469 3.82 -17.18 -15.20
N PHE A 470 2.87 -17.37 -16.07
CA PHE A 470 2.38 -18.71 -16.38
C PHE A 470 2.70 -19.11 -17.81
N LYS A 471 2.81 -20.41 -18.03
CA LYS A 471 3.11 -20.99 -19.34
C LYS A 471 1.85 -21.62 -19.91
N THR A 472 1.46 -21.20 -21.10
CA THR A 472 0.37 -21.85 -21.85
C THR A 472 0.78 -23.26 -22.29
N SER A 473 -0.19 -24.10 -22.66
CA SER A 473 0.07 -25.45 -23.20
C SER A 473 0.92 -25.41 -24.48
N ASN A 474 0.91 -24.28 -25.20
CA ASN A 474 1.73 -24.05 -26.41
C ASN A 474 3.14 -23.54 -26.06
N GLY A 475 3.54 -23.55 -24.81
CA GLY A 475 4.88 -23.19 -24.37
C GLY A 475 5.18 -21.69 -24.32
N LYS A 476 4.17 -20.82 -24.47
CA LYS A 476 4.34 -19.36 -24.41
C LYS A 476 4.21 -18.87 -22.98
N TYR A 477 5.13 -18.02 -22.53
CA TYR A 477 5.05 -17.32 -21.25
C TYR A 477 4.13 -16.10 -21.39
N ILE A 478 3.26 -15.92 -20.41
CA ILE A 478 2.30 -14.81 -20.32
C ILE A 478 2.55 -14.07 -19.03
N ALA A 479 2.63 -12.74 -19.10
CA ALA A 479 2.67 -11.81 -17.97
C ALA A 479 1.25 -11.30 -17.68
N PRO A 480 0.51 -11.92 -16.75
CA PRO A 480 -0.90 -11.59 -16.54
C PRO A 480 -1.10 -10.18 -16.03
N GLN A 481 -0.19 -9.65 -15.21
CA GLN A 481 -0.31 -8.30 -14.63
C GLN A 481 -0.32 -7.20 -15.69
N ALA A 482 0.40 -7.37 -16.79
CA ALA A 482 0.40 -6.40 -17.89
C ALA A 482 -1.00 -6.27 -18.53
N LEU A 483 -1.66 -7.41 -18.76
CA LEU A 483 -3.03 -7.45 -19.28
C LEU A 483 -4.03 -6.92 -18.25
N GLU A 484 -3.91 -7.33 -16.98
CA GLU A 484 -4.80 -6.90 -15.90
C GLU A 484 -4.74 -5.39 -15.69
N SER A 485 -3.55 -4.79 -15.71
CA SER A 485 -3.37 -3.34 -15.60
C SER A 485 -3.98 -2.59 -16.78
N LEU A 486 -3.84 -3.13 -17.99
CA LEU A 486 -4.44 -2.55 -19.19
C LEU A 486 -5.96 -2.59 -19.14
N LEU A 487 -6.54 -3.73 -18.75
CA LEU A 487 -7.99 -3.89 -18.62
C LEU A 487 -8.58 -3.01 -17.51
N GLY A 488 -7.79 -2.68 -16.47
CA GLY A 488 -8.18 -1.73 -15.43
C GLY A 488 -8.41 -0.30 -15.93
N GLU A 489 -8.05 0.04 -17.18
CA GLU A 489 -8.40 1.31 -17.83
C GLU A 489 -9.88 1.39 -18.24
N ASP A 490 -10.55 0.24 -18.44
CA ASP A 490 -11.96 0.22 -18.81
C ASP A 490 -12.86 0.46 -17.61
N GLN A 491 -13.70 1.49 -17.71
CA GLN A 491 -14.67 1.87 -16.66
C GLN A 491 -15.71 0.79 -16.35
N LEU A 492 -15.88 -0.18 -17.23
CA LEU A 492 -16.80 -1.30 -17.05
C LEU A 492 -16.17 -2.46 -16.26
N ILE A 493 -14.85 -2.43 -16.05
CA ILE A 493 -14.10 -3.50 -15.37
C ILE A 493 -13.71 -3.05 -13.96
N GLU A 494 -14.23 -3.73 -12.95
CA GLU A 494 -13.85 -3.46 -11.56
C GLU A 494 -12.71 -4.34 -11.07
N GLN A 495 -12.76 -5.66 -11.36
CA GLN A 495 -11.66 -6.58 -11.03
C GLN A 495 -11.47 -7.54 -12.20
N VAL A 496 -10.25 -8.00 -12.40
CA VAL A 496 -9.91 -8.95 -13.45
C VAL A 496 -8.85 -9.94 -12.98
N ALA A 497 -9.02 -11.19 -13.41
CA ALA A 497 -8.02 -12.23 -13.24
C ALA A 497 -7.76 -12.89 -14.59
N VAL A 498 -6.54 -12.74 -15.08
CA VAL A 498 -6.11 -13.35 -16.36
C VAL A 498 -5.70 -14.80 -16.11
N ILE A 499 -6.28 -15.72 -16.86
CA ILE A 499 -6.14 -17.18 -16.74
C ILE A 499 -5.57 -17.76 -18.03
N GLY A 500 -4.71 -18.77 -17.92
CA GLY A 500 -4.11 -19.41 -19.11
C GLY A 500 -3.05 -20.46 -18.78
N GLU A 501 -2.76 -20.72 -17.51
CA GLU A 501 -1.76 -21.69 -17.11
C GLU A 501 -2.13 -23.08 -17.60
N GLN A 502 -1.20 -23.72 -18.37
CA GLN A 502 -1.40 -25.02 -19.03
C GLN A 502 -2.62 -25.08 -19.97
N ARG A 503 -3.18 -23.94 -20.35
CA ARG A 503 -4.33 -23.83 -21.26
C ARG A 503 -3.89 -23.42 -22.67
N LYS A 504 -4.76 -23.66 -23.68
CA LYS A 504 -4.44 -23.41 -25.10
C LYS A 504 -4.30 -21.93 -25.46
N PHE A 505 -5.02 -21.06 -24.76
CA PHE A 505 -5.05 -19.61 -24.97
C PHE A 505 -5.37 -18.88 -23.67
N VAL A 506 -5.20 -17.57 -23.68
CA VAL A 506 -5.46 -16.70 -22.53
C VAL A 506 -6.95 -16.36 -22.46
N THR A 507 -7.49 -16.41 -21.23
CA THR A 507 -8.88 -16.01 -20.90
C THR A 507 -8.86 -15.07 -19.71
N ALA A 508 -10.00 -14.44 -19.37
CA ALA A 508 -10.13 -13.65 -18.18
C ALA A 508 -11.47 -13.87 -17.46
N LEU A 509 -11.41 -13.90 -16.14
CA LEU A 509 -12.57 -13.71 -15.27
C LEU A 509 -12.65 -12.22 -14.93
N ILE A 510 -13.82 -11.61 -15.15
CA ILE A 510 -14.02 -10.18 -14.99
C ILE A 510 -15.17 -9.93 -14.00
N VAL A 511 -14.89 -9.15 -12.98
CA VAL A 511 -15.93 -8.54 -12.15
C VAL A 511 -16.25 -7.18 -12.75
N PRO A 512 -17.45 -7.00 -13.31
CA PRO A 512 -17.82 -5.73 -13.94
C PRO A 512 -18.21 -4.68 -12.90
N ALA A 513 -18.12 -3.42 -13.31
CA ALA A 513 -18.74 -2.30 -12.60
C ALA A 513 -20.26 -2.38 -12.81
N TYR A 514 -20.96 -3.08 -11.92
CA TYR A 514 -22.36 -3.49 -12.09
C TYR A 514 -23.29 -2.33 -12.45
N ASP A 515 -23.15 -1.16 -11.82
CA ASP A 515 -23.99 0.00 -12.11
C ASP A 515 -23.76 0.56 -13.52
N ALA A 516 -22.52 0.51 -14.00
CA ALA A 516 -22.19 0.92 -15.36
C ALA A 516 -22.77 -0.05 -16.39
N VAL A 517 -22.75 -1.35 -16.11
CA VAL A 517 -23.36 -2.37 -16.99
C VAL A 517 -24.88 -2.23 -17.00
N ARG A 518 -25.55 -2.00 -15.86
CA ARG A 518 -26.99 -1.69 -15.81
C ARG A 518 -27.32 -0.48 -16.66
N ALA A 519 -26.60 0.63 -16.47
CA ALA A 519 -26.81 1.85 -17.25
C ALA A 519 -26.62 1.62 -18.76
N TYR A 520 -25.69 0.75 -19.16
CA TYR A 520 -25.53 0.35 -20.57
C TYR A 520 -26.72 -0.47 -21.06
N ALA A 521 -27.19 -1.44 -20.28
CA ALA A 521 -28.32 -2.29 -20.62
C ALA A 521 -29.60 -1.45 -20.79
N ASP A 522 -29.88 -0.55 -19.86
CA ASP A 522 -31.04 0.34 -19.91
C ASP A 522 -31.01 1.23 -21.15
N LYS A 523 -29.84 1.82 -21.44
CA LYS A 523 -29.65 2.67 -22.63
C LYS A 523 -29.90 1.91 -23.94
N ASN A 524 -29.48 0.64 -23.99
CA ASN A 524 -29.59 -0.20 -25.17
C ASN A 524 -30.84 -1.08 -25.17
N LYS A 525 -31.74 -0.89 -24.18
CA LYS A 525 -33.01 -1.62 -24.05
C LYS A 525 -32.81 -3.16 -23.99
N ILE A 526 -31.77 -3.60 -23.30
CA ILE A 526 -31.48 -5.02 -23.05
C ILE A 526 -32.31 -5.41 -21.81
N GLY A 527 -33.27 -6.30 -22.00
CA GLY A 527 -34.05 -6.85 -20.88
C GLY A 527 -33.27 -7.90 -20.12
N TYR A 528 -33.43 -7.93 -18.80
CA TYR A 528 -32.82 -8.91 -17.91
C TYR A 528 -33.67 -9.07 -16.64
N ASN A 529 -33.58 -10.25 -16.00
CA ASN A 529 -34.31 -10.54 -14.76
C ASN A 529 -33.50 -10.16 -13.52
N ASP A 530 -32.22 -10.47 -13.52
CA ASP A 530 -31.28 -10.18 -12.46
C ASP A 530 -29.86 -9.95 -13.02
N MET A 531 -28.87 -9.74 -12.13
CA MET A 531 -27.50 -9.46 -12.55
C MET A 531 -26.86 -10.68 -13.23
N GLU A 532 -27.13 -11.90 -12.76
CA GLU A 532 -26.56 -13.10 -13.38
C GLU A 532 -27.06 -13.29 -14.81
N ASP A 533 -28.35 -13.05 -15.06
CA ASP A 533 -28.97 -13.08 -16.37
C ASP A 533 -28.35 -12.02 -17.30
N LEU A 534 -28.22 -10.79 -16.79
CA LEU A 534 -27.59 -9.71 -17.52
C LEU A 534 -26.15 -10.04 -17.95
N LEU A 535 -25.36 -10.60 -17.07
CA LEU A 535 -23.94 -10.90 -17.32
C LEU A 535 -23.72 -12.10 -18.27
N LYS A 536 -24.76 -12.93 -18.49
CA LYS A 536 -24.77 -14.00 -19.48
C LYS A 536 -25.28 -13.55 -20.85
N ASN A 537 -25.80 -12.33 -20.95
CA ASN A 537 -26.34 -11.80 -22.21
C ASN A 537 -25.22 -11.60 -23.25
N GLU A 538 -25.38 -12.20 -24.43
CA GLU A 538 -24.39 -12.16 -25.50
C GLU A 538 -23.97 -10.74 -25.87
N LYS A 539 -24.90 -9.79 -25.96
CA LYS A 539 -24.61 -8.37 -26.30
C LYS A 539 -23.73 -7.69 -25.23
N ILE A 540 -23.87 -8.09 -23.96
CA ILE A 540 -23.02 -7.58 -22.89
C ILE A 540 -21.61 -8.18 -23.02
N ILE A 541 -21.50 -9.48 -23.25
CA ILE A 541 -20.21 -10.16 -23.44
C ILE A 541 -19.49 -9.62 -24.68
N GLU A 542 -20.21 -9.44 -25.80
CA GLU A 542 -19.67 -8.84 -27.04
C GLU A 542 -19.12 -7.43 -26.78
N MET A 543 -19.87 -6.59 -26.11
CA MET A 543 -19.44 -5.22 -25.74
C MET A 543 -18.13 -5.24 -24.94
N PHE A 544 -18.01 -6.11 -23.92
CA PHE A 544 -16.77 -6.26 -23.18
C PHE A 544 -15.63 -6.75 -24.07
N MET A 545 -15.88 -7.76 -24.92
CA MET A 545 -14.85 -8.28 -25.84
C MET A 545 -14.40 -7.24 -26.87
N GLU A 546 -15.29 -6.40 -27.39
CA GLU A 546 -14.95 -5.29 -28.29
C GLU A 546 -13.99 -4.31 -27.59
N ASN A 547 -14.32 -3.88 -26.36
CA ASN A 547 -13.46 -2.99 -25.59
C ASN A 547 -12.09 -3.63 -25.30
N ILE A 548 -12.08 -4.89 -24.86
CA ILE A 548 -10.85 -5.65 -24.59
C ILE A 548 -9.99 -5.75 -25.85
N ASN A 549 -10.59 -6.04 -27.00
CA ASN A 549 -9.86 -6.15 -28.26
C ASN A 549 -9.22 -4.82 -28.68
N VAL A 550 -9.86 -3.69 -28.41
CA VAL A 550 -9.27 -2.37 -28.63
C VAL A 550 -8.09 -2.13 -27.70
N LEU A 551 -8.25 -2.43 -26.42
CA LEU A 551 -7.20 -2.22 -25.44
C LEU A 551 -5.96 -3.08 -25.70
N GLN A 552 -6.16 -4.36 -26.01
CA GLN A 552 -5.06 -5.33 -26.21
C GLN A 552 -4.50 -5.39 -27.64
N ALA A 553 -4.87 -4.46 -28.51
CA ALA A 553 -4.50 -4.50 -29.93
C ALA A 553 -2.99 -4.60 -30.20
N ASP A 554 -2.19 -3.95 -29.35
CA ASP A 554 -0.73 -3.93 -29.46
C ASP A 554 -0.04 -5.18 -28.89
N PHE A 555 -0.78 -6.07 -28.21
CA PHE A 555 -0.22 -7.32 -27.70
C PHE A 555 -0.13 -8.38 -28.79
N ALA A 556 0.92 -9.20 -28.70
CA ALA A 556 1.06 -10.35 -29.61
C ALA A 556 -0.17 -11.28 -29.53
N PRO A 557 -0.64 -11.90 -30.64
CA PRO A 557 -1.88 -12.68 -30.68
C PRO A 557 -1.99 -13.80 -29.64
N TYR A 558 -0.86 -14.35 -29.18
CA TYR A 558 -0.83 -15.39 -28.15
C TYR A 558 -0.93 -14.85 -26.72
N HIS A 559 -0.69 -13.55 -26.51
CA HIS A 559 -0.94 -12.85 -25.23
C HIS A 559 -2.39 -12.39 -25.09
N GLN A 560 -3.10 -12.20 -26.20
CA GLN A 560 -4.44 -11.63 -26.20
C GLN A 560 -5.47 -12.56 -25.56
N ILE A 561 -6.34 -11.99 -24.73
CA ILE A 561 -7.50 -12.66 -24.15
C ILE A 561 -8.48 -13.03 -25.27
N LYS A 562 -8.88 -14.30 -25.34
CA LYS A 562 -9.75 -14.85 -26.39
C LYS A 562 -11.19 -15.07 -25.93
N ARG A 563 -11.40 -15.30 -24.66
CA ARG A 563 -12.72 -15.49 -24.04
C ARG A 563 -12.74 -14.90 -22.63
N ILE A 564 -13.90 -14.50 -22.19
CA ILE A 564 -14.14 -13.95 -20.85
C ILE A 564 -15.33 -14.63 -20.19
N THR A 565 -15.36 -14.59 -18.87
CA THR A 565 -16.56 -14.83 -18.07
C THR A 565 -16.77 -13.63 -17.14
N LEU A 566 -17.98 -13.08 -17.17
CA LEU A 566 -18.40 -12.00 -16.29
C LEU A 566 -18.95 -12.59 -14.99
N LEU A 567 -18.44 -12.14 -13.85
CA LEU A 567 -18.79 -12.67 -12.54
C LEU A 567 -19.84 -11.78 -11.85
N ALA A 568 -20.86 -12.40 -11.26
CA ALA A 568 -21.90 -11.72 -10.49
C ALA A 568 -21.48 -11.38 -9.05
N LYS A 569 -20.35 -11.96 -8.59
CA LYS A 569 -19.79 -11.71 -7.25
C LYS A 569 -18.35 -11.22 -7.38
N PRO A 570 -17.95 -10.18 -6.62
CA PRO A 570 -16.58 -9.69 -6.63
C PRO A 570 -15.62 -10.68 -5.98
N PHE A 571 -14.35 -10.65 -6.36
CA PHE A 571 -13.28 -11.29 -5.60
C PHE A 571 -13.17 -10.64 -4.23
N SER A 572 -12.94 -11.45 -3.19
CA SER A 572 -12.84 -10.94 -1.82
C SER A 572 -11.65 -11.51 -1.06
N MET A 573 -11.29 -10.83 0.03
CA MET A 573 -10.31 -11.34 0.99
C MET A 573 -10.90 -12.48 1.83
N GLU A 574 -12.20 -12.45 2.09
CA GLU A 574 -12.92 -13.44 2.91
C GLU A 574 -12.93 -14.83 2.26
N THR A 575 -13.12 -14.87 0.95
CA THR A 575 -13.06 -16.09 0.14
C THR A 575 -11.65 -16.42 -0.34
N GLY A 576 -10.69 -15.54 -0.09
CA GLY A 576 -9.28 -15.74 -0.29
C GLY A 576 -8.78 -15.45 -1.71
N GLU A 577 -9.63 -14.98 -2.63
CA GLU A 577 -9.21 -14.61 -3.99
C GLU A 577 -8.30 -13.38 -4.02
N LEU A 578 -8.43 -12.52 -3.02
CA LEU A 578 -7.56 -11.36 -2.86
C LEU A 578 -6.63 -11.51 -1.66
N THR A 579 -5.43 -10.96 -1.78
CA THR A 579 -4.55 -10.71 -0.64
C THR A 579 -5.06 -9.52 0.18
N ASN A 580 -4.52 -9.31 1.38
CA ASN A 580 -4.78 -8.12 2.21
C ASN A 580 -4.38 -6.79 1.51
N THR A 581 -3.57 -6.85 0.46
CA THR A 581 -3.21 -5.72 -0.42
C THR A 581 -4.03 -5.67 -1.71
N LEU A 582 -5.15 -6.38 -1.76
CA LEU A 582 -6.08 -6.45 -2.90
C LEU A 582 -5.47 -7.03 -4.20
N LYS A 583 -4.38 -7.78 -4.09
CA LYS A 583 -3.80 -8.51 -5.24
C LYS A 583 -4.51 -9.84 -5.44
N VAL A 584 -4.74 -10.20 -6.70
CA VAL A 584 -5.39 -11.46 -7.06
C VAL A 584 -4.50 -12.66 -6.72
N ARG A 585 -5.05 -13.61 -5.95
CA ARG A 585 -4.45 -14.93 -5.70
C ARG A 585 -4.91 -15.91 -6.78
N ARG A 586 -4.19 -15.97 -7.89
CA ARG A 586 -4.59 -16.72 -9.09
C ARG A 586 -4.87 -18.19 -8.84
N ASN A 587 -4.09 -18.83 -7.99
CA ASN A 587 -4.30 -20.23 -7.59
C ASN A 587 -5.63 -20.45 -6.85
N VAL A 588 -6.03 -19.50 -6.00
CA VAL A 588 -7.32 -19.55 -5.28
C VAL A 588 -8.46 -19.28 -6.26
N VAL A 589 -8.33 -18.27 -7.10
CA VAL A 589 -9.30 -17.96 -8.16
C VAL A 589 -9.47 -19.16 -9.08
N ALA A 590 -8.38 -19.79 -9.53
CA ALA A 590 -8.43 -20.97 -10.40
C ALA A 590 -9.14 -22.16 -9.74
N LYS A 591 -9.06 -22.27 -8.40
CA LYS A 591 -9.77 -23.31 -7.63
C LYS A 591 -11.25 -22.99 -7.46
N ASN A 592 -11.56 -21.75 -7.02
CA ASN A 592 -12.91 -21.35 -6.66
C ASN A 592 -13.83 -21.18 -7.88
N PHE A 593 -13.28 -20.79 -9.04
CA PHE A 593 -14.02 -20.56 -10.29
C PHE A 593 -13.65 -21.59 -11.38
N LYS A 594 -13.38 -22.83 -10.94
CA LYS A 594 -12.94 -23.88 -11.87
C LYS A 594 -13.95 -24.17 -12.97
N GLU A 595 -15.25 -24.18 -12.63
CA GLU A 595 -16.32 -24.49 -13.58
C GLU A 595 -16.44 -23.40 -14.66
N GLU A 596 -16.41 -22.13 -14.26
CA GLU A 596 -16.43 -20.98 -15.15
C GLU A 596 -15.19 -20.94 -16.06
N ILE A 597 -14.04 -21.27 -15.48
CA ILE A 597 -12.79 -21.36 -16.26
C ILE A 597 -12.88 -22.50 -17.27
N ASP A 598 -13.27 -23.70 -16.86
CA ASP A 598 -13.34 -24.85 -17.76
C ASP A 598 -14.37 -24.62 -18.87
N ALA A 599 -15.48 -23.93 -18.60
CA ALA A 599 -16.46 -23.53 -19.60
C ALA A 599 -15.87 -22.63 -20.71
N MET A 600 -14.93 -21.73 -20.37
CA MET A 600 -14.26 -20.90 -21.37
C MET A 600 -13.38 -21.69 -22.36
N TYR A 601 -12.98 -22.92 -22.00
CA TYR A 601 -12.16 -23.81 -22.84
C TYR A 601 -12.94 -24.96 -23.47
N ALA A 602 -14.22 -25.13 -23.12
CA ALA A 602 -15.10 -26.08 -23.80
C ALA A 602 -15.34 -25.65 -25.25
N TYR A 603 -15.41 -26.64 -26.15
CA TYR A 603 -15.62 -26.44 -27.60
C TYR A 603 -17.09 -26.25 -27.93
#